data_d1fca41303b0bfa2fd92f5012fb62f1d
#
_entry.id   d1fca41303b0bfa2fd92f5012fb62f1d
#
_cell.length_a   1.000
_cell.length_b   1.000
_cell.length_c   1.000
_cell.angle_alpha   90.00
_cell.angle_beta   90.00
_cell.angle_gamma   90.00
#
_symmetry.space_group_name_H-M   'P 1'
#
loop_
_entity.id
_entity.type
_entity.pdbx_description
1 polymer ?
#
loop_
_entity_poly.entity_id
_entity_poly.type
_entity_poly.pdbx_seq_one_letter_code
_entity_poly.pdbx_strand_id
1 'polypeptide(L)'
;MLGIGVNVYEPSGGFPEEIRDIAGAVTQHKSADLKNRLAGSIISGFMRFYRDISSGSFREDYSRRLMWKGEEIVAISGREKTRCRLIDVDDECRLVVQLPGGEKKLISSGEISIRKI
;
A
#
# COMPACT_ATOMS: atom_id res chain seq x y z
N MET A 1 10.99 -13.72 -3.74
CA MET A 1 9.73 -14.02 -4.45
C MET A 1 8.79 -12.84 -4.27
N LEU A 2 8.14 -12.36 -5.33
CA LEU A 2 7.14 -11.29 -5.28
C LEU A 2 5.76 -11.88 -5.58
N GLY A 3 4.76 -11.59 -4.77
CA GLY A 3 3.37 -11.97 -4.99
C GLY A 3 2.47 -10.72 -4.95
N ILE A 4 1.58 -10.59 -5.95
CA ILE A 4 0.60 -9.51 -6.02
C ILE A 4 -0.79 -10.12 -6.12
N GLY A 5 -1.65 -9.84 -5.15
CA GLY A 5 -3.06 -10.26 -5.14
C GLY A 5 -3.97 -9.09 -5.49
N VAL A 6 -4.92 -9.33 -6.42
CA VAL A 6 -5.90 -8.32 -6.84
C VAL A 6 -7.28 -8.95 -6.91
N ASN A 7 -8.25 -8.37 -6.22
CA ASN A 7 -9.65 -8.70 -6.35
C ASN A 7 -10.20 -8.04 -7.63
N VAL A 8 -10.17 -8.76 -8.74
CA VAL A 8 -10.60 -8.20 -10.04
C VAL A 8 -12.10 -8.01 -10.08
N TYR A 9 -12.84 -9.00 -9.58
CA TYR A 9 -14.30 -8.98 -9.50
C TYR A 9 -14.76 -9.26 -8.07
N GLU A 10 -15.89 -8.71 -7.72
CA GLU A 10 -16.55 -9.06 -6.48
C GLU A 10 -17.00 -10.54 -6.52
N PRO A 11 -16.80 -11.30 -5.43
CA PRO A 11 -17.34 -12.65 -5.29
C PRO A 11 -18.87 -12.66 -5.42
N SER A 12 -19.46 -13.75 -5.93
CA SER A 12 -20.91 -13.85 -6.13
C SER A 12 -21.74 -13.70 -4.84
N GLY A 13 -21.13 -13.94 -3.68
CA GLY A 13 -21.73 -13.73 -2.35
C GLY A 13 -21.28 -12.47 -1.63
N GLY A 14 -20.57 -11.56 -2.32
CA GLY A 14 -19.88 -10.44 -1.67
C GLY A 14 -18.59 -10.85 -0.95
N PHE A 15 -17.93 -9.89 -0.34
CA PHE A 15 -16.80 -10.16 0.53
C PHE A 15 -17.27 -10.68 1.90
N PRO A 16 -16.47 -11.54 2.58
CA PRO A 16 -16.74 -11.95 3.95
C PRO A 16 -17.00 -10.77 4.87
N GLU A 17 -17.85 -10.96 5.89
CA GLU A 17 -18.28 -9.88 6.78
C GLU A 17 -17.11 -9.16 7.45
N GLU A 18 -16.05 -9.91 7.82
CA GLU A 18 -14.87 -9.40 8.52
C GLU A 18 -14.04 -8.41 7.68
N ILE A 19 -14.20 -8.43 6.35
CA ILE A 19 -13.42 -7.58 5.43
C ILE A 19 -14.30 -6.73 4.51
N ARG A 20 -15.62 -6.81 4.63
CA ARG A 20 -16.58 -6.17 3.71
C ARG A 20 -16.37 -4.66 3.61
N ASP A 21 -16.04 -4.01 4.72
CA ASP A 21 -15.87 -2.56 4.79
C ASP A 21 -14.48 -2.09 4.30
N ILE A 22 -13.54 -3.02 4.11
CA ILE A 22 -12.16 -2.71 3.72
C ILE A 22 -11.72 -3.38 2.42
N ALA A 23 -12.48 -4.34 1.91
CA ALA A 23 -12.22 -5.02 0.65
C ALA A 23 -12.99 -4.38 -0.50
N GLY A 24 -12.38 -4.37 -1.67
CA GLY A 24 -13.03 -3.91 -2.88
C GLY A 24 -12.53 -4.67 -4.10
N ALA A 25 -13.29 -4.61 -5.17
CA ALA A 25 -12.94 -5.15 -6.48
C ALA A 25 -12.62 -4.04 -7.47
N VAL A 26 -11.77 -4.34 -8.45
CA VAL A 26 -11.36 -3.38 -9.50
C VAL A 26 -12.58 -2.94 -10.33
N THR A 27 -13.52 -3.85 -10.58
CA THR A 27 -14.71 -3.57 -11.36
C THR A 27 -15.84 -4.57 -11.05
N GLN A 28 -17.06 -4.14 -11.30
CA GLN A 28 -18.25 -5.01 -11.26
C GLN A 28 -18.56 -5.64 -12.63
N HIS A 29 -18.00 -5.07 -13.72
CA HIS A 29 -18.27 -5.54 -15.07
C HIS A 29 -17.31 -6.67 -15.47
N LYS A 30 -17.85 -7.87 -15.70
CA LYS A 30 -17.07 -9.02 -16.16
C LYS A 30 -16.69 -8.84 -17.64
N SER A 31 -15.38 -9.03 -17.93
CA SER A 31 -14.85 -9.08 -19.29
C SER A 31 -13.92 -10.29 -19.41
N ALA A 32 -14.02 -11.01 -20.50
CA ALA A 32 -13.22 -12.23 -20.72
C ALA A 32 -11.71 -11.97 -20.70
N ASP A 33 -11.28 -10.77 -21.11
CA ASP A 33 -9.86 -10.43 -21.29
C ASP A 33 -9.27 -9.58 -20.17
N LEU A 34 -10.08 -9.05 -19.26
CA LEU A 34 -9.64 -8.09 -18.26
C LEU A 34 -8.52 -8.63 -17.34
N LYS A 35 -8.64 -9.89 -16.90
CA LYS A 35 -7.62 -10.50 -16.03
C LYS A 35 -6.26 -10.58 -16.71
N ASN A 36 -6.23 -10.98 -17.97
CA ASN A 36 -4.99 -11.09 -18.75
C ASN A 36 -4.39 -9.72 -19.02
N ARG A 37 -5.19 -8.72 -19.38
CA ARG A 37 -4.74 -7.34 -19.58
C ARG A 37 -4.20 -6.73 -18.30
N LEU A 38 -4.88 -6.95 -17.17
CA LEU A 38 -4.43 -6.48 -15.87
C LEU A 38 -3.10 -7.13 -15.47
N ALA A 39 -2.97 -8.45 -15.62
CA ALA A 39 -1.73 -9.17 -15.35
C ALA A 39 -0.58 -8.64 -16.23
N GLY A 40 -0.80 -8.46 -17.53
CA GLY A 40 0.19 -7.87 -18.44
C GLY A 40 0.58 -6.45 -18.04
N SER A 41 -0.38 -5.61 -17.64
CA SER A 41 -0.11 -4.24 -17.18
C SER A 41 0.70 -4.21 -15.87
N ILE A 42 0.39 -5.10 -14.92
CA ILE A 42 1.14 -5.21 -13.65
C ILE A 42 2.57 -5.64 -13.92
N ILE A 43 2.78 -6.69 -14.74
CA ILE A 43 4.12 -7.19 -15.09
C ILE A 43 4.92 -6.09 -15.81
N SER A 44 4.33 -5.42 -16.79
CA SER A 44 4.98 -4.35 -17.54
C SER A 44 5.35 -3.16 -16.65
N GLY A 45 4.45 -2.77 -15.74
CA GLY A 45 4.70 -1.73 -14.75
C GLY A 45 5.84 -2.10 -13.81
N PHE A 46 5.81 -3.32 -13.28
CA PHE A 46 6.88 -3.84 -12.43
C PHE A 46 8.24 -3.84 -13.15
N MET A 47 8.29 -4.37 -14.37
CA MET A 47 9.54 -4.45 -15.14
C MET A 47 10.10 -3.07 -15.48
N ARG A 48 9.26 -2.07 -15.69
CA ARG A 48 9.70 -0.69 -15.91
C ARG A 48 10.45 -0.15 -14.69
N PHE A 49 9.88 -0.29 -13.49
CA PHE A 49 10.52 0.16 -12.26
C PHE A 49 11.74 -0.71 -11.88
N TYR A 50 11.67 -2.01 -12.13
CA TYR A 50 12.76 -2.94 -11.83
C TYR A 50 14.03 -2.64 -12.63
N ARG A 51 13.91 -2.30 -13.91
CA ARG A 51 15.05 -1.94 -14.77
C ARG A 51 15.81 -0.72 -14.28
N ASP A 52 15.11 0.20 -13.62
CA ASP A 52 15.68 1.47 -13.14
C ASP A 52 15.69 1.57 -11.61
N ILE A 53 15.63 0.44 -10.93
CA ILE A 53 15.51 0.40 -9.46
C ILE A 53 16.67 1.10 -8.77
N SER A 54 17.88 1.02 -9.35
CA SER A 54 19.09 1.61 -8.79
C SER A 54 19.09 3.15 -8.82
N SER A 55 18.33 3.77 -9.74
CA SER A 55 18.23 5.22 -9.82
C SER A 55 17.36 5.81 -8.71
N GLY A 56 16.48 5.00 -8.13
CA GLY A 56 15.50 5.45 -7.15
C GLY A 56 14.39 6.33 -7.72
N SER A 57 14.26 6.44 -9.04
CA SER A 57 13.25 7.26 -9.73
C SER A 57 11.80 6.92 -9.33
N PHE A 58 11.56 5.69 -8.87
CA PHE A 58 10.24 5.24 -8.40
C PHE A 58 9.80 5.90 -7.08
N ARG A 59 10.72 6.51 -6.31
CA ARG A 59 10.43 7.05 -4.96
C ARG A 59 9.43 8.18 -4.99
N GLU A 60 9.54 9.07 -5.96
CA GLU A 60 8.61 10.19 -6.13
C GLU A 60 7.19 9.68 -6.41
N ASP A 61 7.06 8.71 -7.31
CA ASP A 61 5.78 8.07 -7.62
C ASP A 61 5.21 7.34 -6.40
N TYR A 62 6.06 6.70 -5.61
CA TYR A 62 5.67 6.01 -4.39
C TYR A 62 5.18 7.00 -3.32
N SER A 63 5.96 8.05 -3.03
CA SER A 63 5.58 9.11 -2.08
C SER A 63 4.26 9.78 -2.47
N ARG A 64 4.08 10.09 -3.76
CA ARG A 64 2.85 10.71 -4.28
C ARG A 64 1.61 9.82 -4.11
N ARG A 65 1.78 8.50 -4.17
CA ARG A 65 0.70 7.52 -4.03
C ARG A 65 0.57 6.95 -2.62
N LEU A 66 1.37 7.45 -1.69
CA LEU A 66 1.36 6.98 -0.31
C LEU A 66 -0.01 7.25 0.31
N MET A 67 -0.73 6.17 0.61
CA MET A 67 -2.04 6.24 1.24
C MET A 67 -1.92 6.87 2.64
N TRP A 68 -2.86 7.74 2.98
CA TRP A 68 -2.94 8.47 4.25
C TRP A 68 -1.75 9.42 4.55
N LYS A 69 -0.99 9.84 3.54
CA LYS A 69 0.03 10.88 3.70
C LYS A 69 -0.58 12.16 4.27
N GLY A 70 -0.01 12.67 5.36
CA GLY A 70 -0.51 13.83 6.10
C GLY A 70 -1.59 13.52 7.13
N GLU A 71 -2.11 12.31 7.17
CA GLU A 71 -3.19 11.89 8.07
C GLU A 71 -2.67 11.32 9.39
N GLU A 72 -3.54 11.31 10.40
CA GLU A 72 -3.28 10.60 11.65
C GLU A 72 -3.56 9.12 11.48
N ILE A 73 -2.62 8.31 11.93
CA ILE A 73 -2.64 6.86 11.83
C ILE A 73 -2.26 6.22 13.17
N VAL A 74 -2.57 4.93 13.30
CA VAL A 74 -1.98 4.08 14.33
C VAL A 74 -1.00 3.12 13.66
N ALA A 75 0.27 3.22 14.02
CA ALA A 75 1.29 2.24 13.67
C ALA A 75 1.24 1.09 14.69
N ILE A 76 1.14 -0.13 14.18
CA ILE A 76 1.03 -1.35 15.02
C ILE A 76 2.27 -2.20 14.75
N SER A 77 3.08 -2.42 15.78
CA SER A 77 4.24 -3.31 15.74
C SER A 77 4.10 -4.37 16.83
N GLY A 78 3.78 -5.58 16.43
CA GLY A 78 3.44 -6.63 17.37
C GLY A 78 2.23 -6.24 18.24
N ARG A 79 2.44 -6.07 19.56
CA ARG A 79 1.40 -5.61 20.51
C ARG A 79 1.39 -4.10 20.73
N GLU A 80 2.42 -3.41 20.30
CA GLU A 80 2.57 -1.97 20.48
C GLU A 80 1.73 -1.21 19.46
N LYS A 81 0.98 -0.21 19.93
CA LYS A 81 0.19 0.70 19.10
C LYS A 81 0.64 2.12 19.36
N THR A 82 1.15 2.78 18.34
CA THR A 82 1.64 4.17 18.42
C THR A 82 0.80 5.07 17.53
N ARG A 83 0.15 6.08 18.12
CA ARG A 83 -0.51 7.14 17.36
C ARG A 83 0.54 8.08 16.80
N CYS A 84 0.43 8.41 15.52
CA CYS A 84 1.38 9.29 14.85
C CYS A 84 0.76 9.85 13.56
N ARG A 85 1.39 10.87 12.99
CA ARG A 85 1.02 11.39 11.68
C ARG A 85 1.96 10.83 10.63
N LEU A 86 1.41 10.27 9.55
CA LEU A 86 2.22 9.81 8.43
C LEU A 86 2.69 11.01 7.60
N ILE A 87 3.99 11.24 7.57
CA ILE A 87 4.57 12.38 6.85
C ILE A 87 4.93 12.01 5.43
N ASP A 88 5.78 10.98 5.27
CA ASP A 88 6.29 10.54 3.96
C ASP A 88 6.98 9.18 4.06
N VAL A 89 7.72 8.84 3.03
CA VAL A 89 8.76 7.81 3.02
C VAL A 89 10.13 8.45 2.81
N ASP A 90 11.15 7.84 3.37
CA ASP A 90 12.54 8.25 3.14
C ASP A 90 13.15 7.56 1.90
N ASP A 91 14.45 7.81 1.68
CA ASP A 91 15.20 7.25 0.54
C ASP A 91 15.34 5.72 0.58
N GLU A 92 15.11 5.10 1.72
CA GLU A 92 15.08 3.64 1.89
C GLU A 92 13.66 3.07 1.92
N CYS A 93 12.66 3.89 1.54
CA CYS A 93 11.23 3.55 1.57
C CYS A 93 10.71 3.18 2.98
N ARG A 94 11.36 3.68 4.05
CA ARG A 94 10.83 3.59 5.41
C ARG A 94 9.79 4.68 5.62
N LEU A 95 8.76 4.39 6.40
CA LEU A 95 7.75 5.40 6.74
C LEU A 95 8.36 6.45 7.68
N VAL A 96 8.21 7.71 7.32
CA VAL A 96 8.52 8.86 8.19
C VAL A 96 7.25 9.26 8.90
N VAL A 97 7.19 9.09 10.21
CA VAL A 97 6.04 9.47 11.02
C VAL A 97 6.43 10.55 12.04
N GLN A 98 5.46 11.38 12.41
CA GLN A 98 5.60 12.38 13.46
C GLN A 98 4.80 11.96 14.69
N LEU A 99 5.45 11.86 15.82
CA LEU A 99 4.82 11.57 17.11
C LEU A 99 4.06 12.81 17.64
N PRO A 100 3.13 12.65 18.60
CA PRO A 100 2.37 13.76 19.17
C PRO A 100 3.24 14.90 19.74
N GLY A 101 4.46 14.58 20.18
CA GLY A 101 5.45 15.57 20.67
C GLY A 101 6.19 16.33 19.57
N GLY A 102 5.91 16.07 18.28
CA GLY A 102 6.56 16.70 17.14
C GLY A 102 7.83 16.00 16.66
N GLU A 103 8.33 15.03 17.41
CA GLU A 103 9.49 14.21 17.04
C GLU A 103 9.18 13.37 15.81
N LYS A 104 10.15 13.28 14.88
CA LYS A 104 10.06 12.39 13.72
C LYS A 104 10.70 11.04 14.04
N LYS A 105 10.01 9.97 13.67
CA LYS A 105 10.47 8.57 13.80
C LYS A 105 10.42 7.88 12.45
N LEU A 106 11.44 7.08 12.16
CA LEU A 106 11.47 6.19 11.00
C LEU A 106 10.93 4.82 11.40
N ILE A 107 10.02 4.30 10.59
CA ILE A 107 9.45 2.98 10.77
C ILE A 107 9.86 2.14 9.57
N SER A 108 10.76 1.18 9.78
CA SER A 108 11.18 0.24 8.76
C SER A 108 10.11 -0.84 8.56
N SER A 109 9.98 -1.32 7.33
CA SER A 109 9.10 -2.42 6.97
C SER A 109 9.49 -3.72 7.69
N GLY A 110 8.50 -4.51 8.03
CA GLY A 110 8.63 -5.79 8.68
C GLY A 110 7.24 -6.21 9.12
N GLU A 111 6.97 -6.21 10.40
CA GLU A 111 5.69 -6.60 10.98
C GLU A 111 4.85 -5.38 11.40
N ILE A 112 4.82 -4.33 10.58
CA ILE A 112 4.09 -3.11 10.90
C ILE A 112 2.83 -3.01 10.06
N SER A 113 1.71 -2.91 10.72
CA SER A 113 0.43 -2.52 10.11
C SER A 113 0.12 -1.07 10.47
N ILE A 114 -0.46 -0.35 9.53
CA ILE A 114 -1.01 0.99 9.79
C ILE A 114 -2.52 0.95 9.66
N ARG A 115 -3.20 1.77 10.44
CA ARG A 115 -4.66 1.94 10.40
C ARG A 115 -4.98 3.43 10.47
N LYS A 116 -5.98 3.85 9.72
CA LYS A 116 -6.55 5.20 9.89
C LYS A 116 -7.33 5.26 11.21
N ILE A 117 -7.26 6.39 11.90
CA ILE A 117 -8.05 6.67 13.10
C ILE A 117 -9.45 7.14 12.69
#